data_a9a33888645785a1f1dce1f09c9d72fd
#
_entry.id   a9a33888645785a1f1dce1f09c9d72fd
#
_cell.length_a   1.000
_cell.length_b   1.000
_cell.length_c   1.000
_cell.angle_alpha   90.00
_cell.angle_beta   90.00
_cell.angle_gamma   90.00
#
_symmetry.space_group_name_H-M   'P 1'
#
loop_
_entity.id
_entity.type
_entity.pdbx_description
1 polymer ?
#
loop_
_entity_poly.entity_id
_entity_poly.type
_entity_poly.pdbx_seq_one_letter_code
_entity_poly.pdbx_strand_id
1 'polypeptide(L)'
;MNQLLSPQLLKYRSHYLFAIRSFFQENGFLEIDTPSLKSVPGMEPYLDPMRVFSPHKDTEGFLITSPEYSLKQALCQGLEKIYEIAHCFRSGEKGVLHTKEFLMLEFYQTGISEMELMDVCISLFDFLQTHFLDFGYYMQE
;
A
#
# COMPACT_ATOMS: atom_id res chain seq x y z
N MET A 1 18.36 -10.63 -11.49
CA MET A 1 17.84 -9.49 -12.26
C MET A 1 16.33 -9.61 -12.24
N ASN A 2 15.62 -8.68 -11.63
CA ASN A 2 14.15 -8.64 -11.72
C ASN A 2 13.78 -8.29 -13.15
N GLN A 3 13.14 -9.22 -13.85
CA GLN A 3 12.69 -9.00 -15.21
C GLN A 3 11.55 -7.98 -15.18
N LEU A 4 11.64 -6.96 -16.01
CA LEU A 4 10.56 -5.98 -16.16
C LEU A 4 9.27 -6.70 -16.57
N LEU A 5 8.14 -6.32 -15.99
CA LEU A 5 6.83 -6.85 -16.38
C LEU A 5 6.58 -6.60 -17.87
N SER A 6 5.80 -7.46 -18.50
CA SER A 6 5.41 -7.24 -19.90
C SER A 6 4.68 -5.90 -20.05
N PRO A 7 4.73 -5.23 -21.21
CA PRO A 7 4.00 -3.98 -21.45
C PRO A 7 2.51 -4.08 -21.12
N GLN A 8 1.92 -5.25 -21.36
CA GLN A 8 0.52 -5.54 -21.04
C GLN A 8 0.27 -5.51 -19.53
N LEU A 9 1.11 -6.20 -18.75
CA LEU A 9 1.00 -6.19 -17.28
C LEU A 9 1.27 -4.81 -16.67
N LEU A 10 2.18 -4.02 -17.28
CA LEU A 10 2.41 -2.63 -16.85
C LEU A 10 1.16 -1.76 -17.07
N LYS A 11 0.48 -1.92 -18.20
CA LYS A 11 -0.79 -1.23 -18.46
C LYS A 11 -1.86 -1.64 -17.45
N TYR A 12 -2.03 -2.95 -17.17
CA TYR A 12 -2.98 -3.44 -16.17
C TYR A 12 -2.69 -2.88 -14.79
N ARG A 13 -1.43 -2.91 -14.37
CA ARG A 13 -1.02 -2.34 -13.10
C ARG A 13 -1.36 -0.85 -13.02
N SER A 14 -1.11 -0.09 -14.09
CA SER A 14 -1.43 1.34 -14.15
C SER A 14 -2.93 1.59 -13.99
N HIS A 15 -3.77 0.85 -14.73
CA HIS A 15 -5.23 0.98 -14.62
C HIS A 15 -5.74 0.57 -13.24
N TYR A 16 -5.18 -0.48 -12.66
CA TYR A 16 -5.54 -0.94 -11.32
C TYR A 16 -5.27 0.12 -10.25
N LEU A 17 -4.08 0.70 -10.27
CA LEU A 17 -3.71 1.76 -9.34
C LEU A 17 -4.55 3.03 -9.55
N PHE A 18 -4.88 3.35 -10.79
CA PHE A 18 -5.77 4.46 -11.11
C PHE A 18 -7.18 4.22 -10.54
N ALA A 19 -7.75 3.02 -10.73
CA ALA A 19 -9.08 2.67 -10.21
C ALA A 19 -9.12 2.74 -8.67
N ILE A 20 -8.09 2.24 -7.96
CA ILE A 20 -8.00 2.38 -6.51
C ILE A 20 -8.02 3.86 -6.10
N ARG A 21 -7.20 4.71 -6.74
CA ARG A 21 -7.16 6.15 -6.45
C ARG A 21 -8.49 6.83 -6.71
N SER A 22 -9.15 6.50 -7.83
CA SER A 22 -10.48 7.04 -8.15
C SER A 22 -11.50 6.70 -7.06
N PHE A 23 -11.55 5.44 -6.63
CA PHE A 23 -12.44 5.03 -5.54
C PHE A 23 -12.23 5.85 -4.28
N PHE A 24 -10.99 5.94 -3.81
CA PHE A 24 -10.70 6.66 -2.57
C PHE A 24 -10.98 8.17 -2.70
N GLN A 25 -10.62 8.78 -3.83
CA GLN A 25 -10.89 10.19 -4.10
C GLN A 25 -12.40 10.50 -4.16
N GLU A 26 -13.18 9.67 -4.86
CA GLU A 26 -14.63 9.81 -4.97
C GLU A 26 -15.34 9.63 -3.61
N ASN A 27 -14.74 8.82 -2.72
CA ASN A 27 -15.24 8.62 -1.37
C ASN A 27 -14.65 9.61 -0.34
N GLY A 28 -13.94 10.65 -0.78
CA GLY A 28 -13.48 11.75 0.06
C GLY A 28 -12.25 11.42 0.93
N PHE A 29 -11.47 10.38 0.58
CA PHE A 29 -10.19 10.11 1.22
C PHE A 29 -9.09 11.00 0.65
N LEU A 30 -8.21 11.48 1.51
CA LEU A 30 -6.98 12.16 1.13
C LEU A 30 -5.86 11.14 0.90
N GLU A 31 -5.26 11.14 -0.29
CA GLU A 31 -4.01 10.39 -0.51
C GLU A 31 -2.87 11.12 0.19
N ILE A 32 -2.11 10.40 0.99
CA ILE A 32 -0.87 10.92 1.58
C ILE A 32 0.31 10.08 1.13
N ASP A 33 1.48 10.70 1.09
CA ASP A 33 2.75 10.09 0.73
C ASP A 33 3.71 10.27 1.90
N THR A 34 4.07 9.16 2.53
CA THR A 34 4.92 9.19 3.72
C THR A 34 6.33 8.66 3.41
N PRO A 35 7.36 9.13 4.13
CA PRO A 35 8.72 8.67 3.88
C PRO A 35 8.88 7.16 4.06
N SER A 36 9.41 6.49 3.02
CA SER A 36 9.71 5.05 3.05
C SER A 36 10.98 4.70 3.84
N LEU A 37 11.87 5.68 4.09
CA LEU A 37 13.07 5.50 4.90
C LEU A 37 12.85 6.12 6.29
N LYS A 38 13.01 5.32 7.33
CA LYS A 38 12.81 5.69 8.73
C LYS A 38 14.11 5.50 9.54
N SER A 39 14.32 6.34 10.53
CA SER A 39 15.47 6.22 11.46
C SER A 39 15.35 5.03 12.41
N VAL A 40 14.13 4.56 12.67
CA VAL A 40 13.82 3.39 13.51
C VAL A 40 12.94 2.42 12.73
N PRO A 41 13.14 1.10 12.90
CA PRO A 41 12.30 0.09 12.27
C PRO A 41 10.90 0.09 12.88
N GLY A 42 9.95 -0.51 12.17
CA GLY A 42 8.65 -0.87 12.74
C GLY A 42 8.80 -1.82 13.93
N MET A 43 7.83 -1.82 14.84
CA MET A 43 7.87 -2.63 16.06
C MET A 43 7.14 -3.97 15.92
N GLU A 44 6.79 -4.39 14.71
CA GLU A 44 6.13 -5.66 14.45
C GLU A 44 7.11 -6.83 14.68
N PRO A 45 6.87 -7.69 15.69
CA PRO A 45 7.87 -8.67 16.13
C PRO A 45 8.19 -9.78 15.11
N TYR A 46 7.33 -9.95 14.10
CA TYR A 46 7.46 -11.02 13.10
C TYR A 46 7.84 -10.50 11.71
N LEU A 47 8.11 -9.20 11.57
CA LEU A 47 8.53 -8.60 10.31
C LEU A 47 9.99 -8.17 10.37
N ASP A 48 10.77 -8.63 9.40
CA ASP A 48 12.17 -8.26 9.27
C ASP A 48 12.34 -7.02 8.38
N PRO A 49 12.58 -5.82 8.93
CA PRO A 49 12.80 -4.62 8.15
C PRO A 49 14.15 -4.67 7.42
N MET A 50 14.19 -4.14 6.22
CA MET A 50 15.45 -3.97 5.49
C MET A 50 16.21 -2.77 6.03
N ARG A 51 17.50 -2.98 6.36
CA ARG A 51 18.41 -1.91 6.75
C ARG A 51 19.03 -1.25 5.52
N VAL A 52 19.13 0.07 5.58
CA VAL A 52 19.83 0.86 4.57
C VAL A 52 21.16 1.32 5.14
N PHE A 53 22.23 1.07 4.38
CA PHE A 53 23.59 1.47 4.71
C PHE A 53 24.12 2.50 3.72
N SER A 54 24.87 3.47 4.19
CA SER A 54 25.63 4.34 3.31
C SER A 54 27.13 3.98 3.35
N PRO A 55 27.90 4.35 2.31
CA PRO A 55 29.35 4.09 2.31
C PRO A 55 30.13 4.73 3.48
N HIS A 56 29.53 5.69 4.15
CA HIS A 56 30.17 6.49 5.20
C HIS A 56 29.56 6.32 6.59
N LYS A 57 28.51 5.48 6.72
CA LYS A 57 27.81 5.21 7.98
C LYS A 57 27.40 3.75 8.07
N ASP A 58 27.40 3.22 9.28
CA ASP A 58 27.02 1.83 9.52
C ASP A 58 25.53 1.57 9.18
N THR A 59 24.65 2.52 9.49
CA THR A 59 23.22 2.44 9.17
C THR A 59 22.66 3.84 8.92
N GLU A 60 21.98 4.04 7.79
CA GLU A 60 21.23 5.25 7.47
C GLU A 60 19.79 5.19 8.00
N GLY A 61 19.21 3.97 8.05
CA GLY A 61 17.84 3.77 8.48
C GLY A 61 17.30 2.41 8.06
N PHE A 62 15.97 2.34 8.03
CA PHE A 62 15.21 1.15 7.69
C PHE A 62 14.13 1.48 6.69
N LEU A 63 13.94 0.62 5.71
CA LEU A 63 12.78 0.70 4.82
C LEU A 63 11.52 0.21 5.55
N ILE A 64 10.40 0.88 5.30
CA ILE A 64 9.13 0.57 5.96
C ILE A 64 8.61 -0.82 5.59
N THR A 65 8.05 -1.52 6.56
CA THR A 65 7.31 -2.78 6.43
C THR A 65 5.83 -2.55 6.14
N SER A 66 5.32 -1.38 6.56
CA SER A 66 4.00 -0.81 6.29
C SER A 66 4.03 0.72 6.51
N PRO A 67 3.07 1.49 5.99
CA PRO A 67 2.95 2.93 6.26
C PRO A 67 2.22 3.23 7.59
N GLU A 68 1.76 2.22 8.33
CA GLU A 68 0.87 2.31 9.49
C GLU A 68 1.25 3.42 10.48
N TYR A 69 2.51 3.43 10.95
CA TYR A 69 2.93 4.42 11.96
C TYR A 69 2.83 5.86 11.46
N SER A 70 3.15 6.08 10.19
CA SER A 70 3.07 7.41 9.59
C SER A 70 1.64 7.86 9.39
N LEU A 71 0.77 6.96 8.93
CA LEU A 71 -0.66 7.22 8.76
C LEU A 71 -1.34 7.51 10.11
N LYS A 72 -1.01 6.75 11.15
CA LYS A 72 -1.52 7.01 12.51
C LYS A 72 -1.02 8.35 13.06
N GLN A 73 0.21 8.76 12.78
CA GLN A 73 0.70 10.09 13.13
C GLN A 73 -0.08 11.20 12.41
N ALA A 74 -0.44 10.99 11.15
CA ALA A 74 -1.27 11.93 10.39
C ALA A 74 -2.69 12.06 10.98
N LEU A 75 -3.30 10.94 11.43
CA LEU A 75 -4.57 10.98 12.17
C LEU A 75 -4.45 11.77 13.49
N CYS A 76 -3.34 11.59 14.22
CA CYS A 76 -3.10 12.38 15.46
C CYS A 76 -2.95 13.88 15.19
N GLN A 77 -2.65 14.29 13.96
CA GLN A 77 -2.59 15.69 13.54
C GLN A 77 -3.94 16.25 13.06
N GLY A 78 -5.01 15.44 13.14
CA GLY A 78 -6.37 15.88 12.84
C GLY A 78 -6.85 15.51 11.43
N LEU A 79 -6.12 14.70 10.68
CA LEU A 79 -6.67 14.09 9.46
C LEU A 79 -7.64 12.98 9.84
N GLU A 80 -8.76 12.88 9.14
CA GLU A 80 -9.83 11.97 9.54
C GLU A 80 -10.05 10.82 8.55
N LYS A 81 -9.72 11.03 7.27
CA LYS A 81 -10.02 10.10 6.19
C LYS A 81 -8.88 10.09 5.17
N ILE A 82 -7.99 9.12 5.31
CA ILE A 82 -6.71 9.09 4.60
C ILE A 82 -6.39 7.71 4.04
N TYR A 83 -5.60 7.67 2.98
CA TYR A 83 -5.02 6.44 2.45
C TYR A 83 -3.63 6.68 1.87
N GLU A 84 -2.88 5.60 1.71
CA GLU A 84 -1.59 5.58 1.04
C GLU A 84 -1.43 4.28 0.24
N ILE A 85 -0.84 4.37 -0.94
CA ILE A 85 -0.34 3.24 -1.70
C ILE A 85 1.18 3.27 -1.61
N ALA A 86 1.72 2.63 -0.59
CA ALA A 86 3.13 2.69 -0.23
C ALA A 86 3.94 1.53 -0.83
N HIS A 87 5.20 1.80 -1.23
CA HIS A 87 6.20 0.76 -1.41
C HIS A 87 6.67 0.27 -0.05
N CYS A 88 6.42 -1.02 0.24
CA CYS A 88 6.80 -1.66 1.49
C CYS A 88 7.85 -2.76 1.23
N PHE A 89 8.67 -3.02 2.25
CA PHE A 89 9.85 -3.88 2.14
C PHE A 89 9.94 -4.83 3.32
N ARG A 90 10.01 -6.15 3.05
CA ARG A 90 10.16 -7.18 4.06
C ARG A 90 11.23 -8.19 3.64
N SER A 91 12.22 -8.45 4.51
CA SER A 91 13.39 -9.28 4.15
C SER A 91 13.13 -10.78 4.31
N GLY A 92 12.33 -11.18 5.28
CA GLY A 92 12.10 -12.57 5.68
C GLY A 92 11.00 -13.31 4.92
N GLU A 93 10.29 -12.66 4.04
CA GLU A 93 9.16 -13.26 3.31
C GLU A 93 9.58 -14.42 2.42
N LYS A 94 8.96 -15.58 2.63
CA LYS A 94 9.16 -16.78 1.84
C LYS A 94 7.84 -17.29 1.30
N GLY A 95 7.68 -17.32 -0.02
CA GLY A 95 6.47 -17.84 -0.67
C GLY A 95 6.43 -17.50 -2.14
N VAL A 96 5.65 -18.29 -2.90
CA VAL A 96 5.54 -18.12 -4.37
C VAL A 96 4.96 -16.76 -4.76
N LEU A 97 4.10 -16.20 -3.92
CA LEU A 97 3.43 -14.92 -4.15
C LEU A 97 4.08 -13.74 -3.41
N HIS A 98 5.11 -14.00 -2.59
CA HIS A 98 5.74 -12.96 -1.79
C HIS A 98 6.99 -12.41 -2.48
N THR A 99 7.05 -11.09 -2.57
CA THR A 99 8.25 -10.36 -3.02
C THR A 99 8.77 -9.50 -1.88
N LYS A 100 10.08 -9.24 -1.89
CA LYS A 100 10.71 -8.41 -0.87
C LYS A 100 10.28 -6.94 -0.92
N GLU A 101 9.85 -6.49 -2.08
CA GLU A 101 9.25 -5.19 -2.33
C GLU A 101 7.87 -5.41 -2.93
N PHE A 102 6.87 -4.72 -2.39
CA PHE A 102 5.48 -4.79 -2.85
C PHE A 102 4.77 -3.46 -2.58
N LEU A 103 3.63 -3.24 -3.24
CA LEU A 103 2.73 -2.14 -2.90
C LEU A 103 1.73 -2.59 -1.83
N MET A 104 1.57 -1.76 -0.83
CA MET A 104 0.55 -1.90 0.21
C MET A 104 -0.42 -0.73 0.12
N LEU A 105 -1.71 -1.04 -0.01
CA LEU A 105 -2.78 -0.08 0.20
C LEU A 105 -3.16 -0.12 1.68
N GLU A 106 -3.08 1.01 2.34
CA GLU A 106 -3.52 1.17 3.72
C GLU A 106 -4.38 2.42 3.84
N PHE A 107 -5.48 2.34 4.57
CA PHE A 107 -6.41 3.46 4.72
C PHE A 107 -7.05 3.48 6.10
N TYR A 108 -7.44 4.68 6.52
CA TYR A 108 -8.04 4.95 7.82
C TYR A 108 -9.19 5.92 7.67
N GLN A 109 -10.21 5.72 8.47
CA GLN A 109 -11.31 6.65 8.65
C GLN A 109 -11.68 6.72 10.12
N THR A 110 -11.63 7.91 10.73
CA THR A 110 -12.05 8.12 12.10
C THR A 110 -13.56 8.23 12.21
N GLY A 111 -14.09 7.98 13.41
CA GLY A 111 -15.51 8.19 13.70
C GLY A 111 -16.47 7.14 13.14
N ILE A 112 -15.95 6.02 12.63
CA ILE A 112 -16.74 4.89 12.14
C ILE A 112 -16.43 3.61 12.93
N SER A 113 -17.36 2.66 12.93
CA SER A 113 -17.17 1.33 13.48
C SER A 113 -16.37 0.43 12.53
N GLU A 114 -15.90 -0.71 13.05
CA GLU A 114 -15.27 -1.76 12.26
C GLU A 114 -16.20 -2.32 11.17
N MET A 115 -17.51 -2.38 11.43
CA MET A 115 -18.50 -2.84 10.45
C MET A 115 -18.61 -1.85 9.27
N GLU A 116 -18.68 -0.56 9.56
CA GLU A 116 -18.69 0.47 8.52
C GLU A 116 -17.39 0.48 7.72
N LEU A 117 -16.24 0.18 8.35
CA LEU A 117 -14.97 0.04 7.62
C LEU A 117 -14.98 -1.20 6.71
N MET A 118 -15.61 -2.30 7.12
CA MET A 118 -15.82 -3.48 6.27
C MET A 118 -16.70 -3.14 5.06
N ASP A 119 -17.73 -2.30 5.21
CA ASP A 119 -18.56 -1.82 4.10
C ASP A 119 -17.73 -1.00 3.08
N VAL A 120 -16.77 -0.22 3.55
CA VAL A 120 -15.81 0.47 2.67
C VAL A 120 -14.98 -0.53 1.87
N CYS A 121 -14.51 -1.62 2.51
CA CYS A 121 -13.77 -2.67 1.82
C CYS A 121 -14.62 -3.36 0.75
N ILE A 122 -15.87 -3.72 1.07
CA ILE A 122 -16.81 -4.35 0.13
C ILE A 122 -17.04 -3.41 -1.06
N SER A 123 -17.32 -2.15 -0.80
CA SER A 123 -17.53 -1.13 -1.84
C SER A 123 -16.31 -0.95 -2.75
N LEU A 124 -15.09 -1.03 -2.20
CA LEU A 124 -13.86 -0.98 -2.99
C LEU A 124 -13.77 -2.19 -3.94
N PHE A 125 -14.06 -3.39 -3.45
CA PHE A 125 -14.01 -4.59 -4.30
C PHE A 125 -15.08 -4.55 -5.41
N ASP A 126 -16.30 -4.13 -5.11
CA ASP A 126 -17.37 -3.97 -6.09
C ASP A 126 -17.01 -2.93 -7.15
N PHE A 127 -16.45 -1.79 -6.72
CA PHE A 127 -15.96 -0.76 -7.63
C PHE A 127 -14.86 -1.27 -8.57
N LEU A 128 -13.87 -1.96 -8.02
CA LEU A 128 -12.78 -2.53 -8.80
C LEU A 128 -13.29 -3.60 -9.77
N GLN A 129 -14.19 -4.47 -9.34
CA GLN A 129 -14.79 -5.49 -10.21
C GLN A 129 -15.49 -4.85 -11.41
N THR A 130 -16.31 -3.83 -11.20
CA THR A 130 -16.99 -3.10 -12.26
C THR A 130 -16.01 -2.46 -13.23
N HIS A 131 -14.97 -1.79 -12.72
CA HIS A 131 -13.93 -1.16 -13.55
C HIS A 131 -13.15 -2.18 -14.38
N PHE A 132 -12.89 -3.37 -13.84
CA PHE A 132 -12.19 -4.43 -14.58
C PHE A 132 -13.06 -5.10 -15.65
N LEU A 133 -14.36 -5.25 -15.42
CA LEU A 133 -15.30 -5.75 -16.42
C LEU A 133 -15.40 -4.80 -17.61
N ASP A 134 -15.47 -3.49 -17.35
CA ASP A 134 -15.54 -2.46 -18.40
C ASP A 134 -14.27 -2.42 -19.26
N PHE A 135 -13.10 -2.80 -18.72
CA PHE A 135 -11.85 -2.91 -19.47
C PHE A 135 -11.66 -4.26 -20.19
N GLY A 136 -12.66 -5.16 -20.16
CA GLY A 136 -12.60 -6.46 -20.84
C GLY A 136 -11.56 -7.42 -20.25
N TYR A 137 -11.19 -7.24 -18.99
CA TYR A 137 -10.24 -8.09 -18.28
C TYR A 137 -10.97 -9.24 -17.59
N TYR A 138 -11.36 -10.25 -18.35
CA TYR A 138 -11.66 -11.54 -17.76
C TYR A 138 -10.36 -12.16 -17.28
N MET A 139 -10.27 -12.47 -16.00
CA MET A 139 -9.32 -13.47 -15.55
C MET A 139 -9.78 -14.78 -16.18
N GLN A 140 -9.13 -15.21 -17.25
CA GLN A 140 -9.29 -16.57 -17.76
C GLN A 140 -8.73 -17.49 -16.68
N GLU A 141 -9.58 -18.41 -16.21
CA GLU A 141 -9.26 -19.49 -15.30
C GLU A 141 -8.02 -20.28 -15.72
#